data_e9bb1eec0238cdeb35af0e242c76c114
#
_entry.id   e9bb1eec0238cdeb35af0e242c76c114
#
_cell.length_a   1.000
_cell.length_b   1.000
_cell.length_c   1.000
_cell.angle_alpha   90.00
_cell.angle_beta   90.00
_cell.angle_gamma   90.00
#
_symmetry.space_group_name_H-M   'P 1'
#
loop_
_entity.id
_entity.type
_entity.pdbx_description
1 polymer ?
#
loop_
_entity_poly.entity_id
_entity_poly.type
_entity_poly.pdbx_seq_one_letter_code
_entity_poly.pdbx_strand_id
1 'polypeptide(L)'
;MRRGKPITSSLQHLVYFPERASDNYFTIVAMHGRGTDEYDLIPLVESLGFDVLLIAPRAPRIFQVGAGYAWYDFSEEGVPEPRSFNESVKLLQEFLLQVRRGYPIDPAGPILLGFSQGAVMSYAAGLLDPTHIRGIVALSGYVPNRSNLPIKWDDLKGLPVFASHGLYDELIPVELGRESVALLQNAGANVTFKEYRMGHQVTDDVLRELTIWMRGLLR
;
A
#
# COMPACT_ATOMS: atom_id res chain seq x y z
N MET A 1 -10.46 2.43 17.15
CA MET A 1 -9.28 3.37 17.01
C MET A 1 -9.70 4.80 17.25
N ARG A 2 -8.85 5.62 17.83
CA ARG A 2 -9.11 7.03 18.18
C ARG A 2 -8.45 7.95 17.16
N ARG A 3 -9.24 8.84 16.53
CA ARG A 3 -8.70 9.83 15.56
C ARG A 3 -7.75 10.79 16.27
N GLY A 4 -6.54 10.94 15.69
CA GLY A 4 -5.51 11.85 16.16
C GLY A 4 -5.42 13.13 15.32
N LYS A 5 -4.53 14.04 15.75
CA LYS A 5 -4.17 15.22 14.96
C LYS A 5 -3.01 14.85 14.04
N PRO A 6 -3.12 15.04 12.71
CA PRO A 6 -2.01 14.76 11.81
C PRO A 6 -0.84 15.75 12.01
N ILE A 7 0.38 15.26 11.78
CA ILE A 7 1.57 16.11 11.67
C ILE A 7 1.56 16.89 10.35
N THR A 8 2.36 17.94 10.27
CA THR A 8 2.65 18.60 8.97
C THR A 8 3.54 17.69 8.13
N SER A 9 3.12 17.41 6.90
CA SER A 9 3.83 16.50 5.99
C SER A 9 3.57 16.85 4.52
N SER A 10 4.31 16.19 3.61
CA SER A 10 4.21 16.37 2.16
C SER A 10 2.87 15.93 1.58
N LEU A 11 2.13 15.06 2.27
CA LEU A 11 0.78 14.63 1.90
C LEU A 11 -0.20 14.93 3.04
N GLN A 12 -1.40 15.43 2.68
CA GLN A 12 -2.51 15.44 3.62
C GLN A 12 -2.85 13.99 4.02
N HIS A 13 -3.16 13.76 5.31
CA HIS A 13 -3.47 12.42 5.77
C HIS A 13 -4.37 12.43 7.00
N LEU A 14 -4.97 11.28 7.26
CA LEU A 14 -5.63 10.96 8.52
C LEU A 14 -4.71 10.08 9.37
N VAL A 15 -4.87 10.19 10.68
CA VAL A 15 -4.19 9.31 11.63
C VAL A 15 -5.16 8.82 12.69
N TYR A 16 -5.12 7.52 12.97
CA TYR A 16 -5.91 6.87 14.01
C TYR A 16 -5.00 6.07 14.91
N PHE A 17 -5.00 6.41 16.18
CA PHE A 17 -4.24 5.71 17.21
C PHE A 17 -5.05 4.54 17.80
N PRO A 18 -4.37 3.47 18.21
CA PRO A 18 -4.97 2.47 19.07
C PRO A 18 -5.54 3.09 20.35
N GLU A 19 -6.48 2.39 21.01
CA GLU A 19 -6.99 2.81 22.32
C GLU A 19 -5.91 2.71 23.39
N ARG A 20 -5.06 1.69 23.30
CA ARG A 20 -3.95 1.47 24.22
C ARG A 20 -2.74 2.31 23.82
N ALA A 21 -2.23 3.11 24.73
CA ALA A 21 -1.00 3.88 24.52
C ALA A 21 0.24 2.97 24.44
N SER A 22 1.14 3.29 23.53
CA SER A 22 2.43 2.61 23.34
C SER A 22 3.48 3.60 22.82
N ASP A 23 4.74 3.33 23.12
CA ASP A 23 5.87 4.10 22.56
C ASP A 23 6.24 3.63 21.15
N ASN A 24 5.78 2.43 20.74
CA ASN A 24 6.02 1.84 19.44
C ASN A 24 4.75 1.13 18.97
N TYR A 25 4.12 1.65 17.92
CA TYR A 25 2.91 1.05 17.37
C TYR A 25 3.22 0.20 16.13
N PHE A 26 2.61 -0.98 16.07
CA PHE A 26 2.45 -1.65 14.80
C PHE A 26 1.64 -0.75 13.86
N THR A 27 2.22 -0.39 12.73
CA THR A 27 1.70 0.71 11.90
C THR A 27 1.31 0.22 10.51
N ILE A 28 0.18 0.69 10.01
CA ILE A 28 -0.27 0.52 8.64
C ILE A 28 -0.35 1.89 7.97
N VAL A 29 0.31 2.06 6.84
CA VAL A 29 0.09 3.19 5.93
C VAL A 29 -0.80 2.70 4.80
N ALA A 30 -2.05 3.20 4.74
CA ALA A 30 -3.08 2.71 3.83
C ALA A 30 -3.32 3.68 2.66
N MET A 31 -2.94 3.27 1.46
CA MET A 31 -3.03 4.06 0.22
C MET A 31 -4.26 3.67 -0.59
N HIS A 32 -5.18 4.61 -0.75
CA HIS A 32 -6.46 4.43 -1.43
C HIS A 32 -6.34 4.23 -2.95
N GLY A 33 -7.41 3.75 -3.57
CA GLY A 33 -7.53 3.61 -5.01
C GLY A 33 -7.78 4.95 -5.74
N ARG A 34 -7.75 4.92 -7.07
CA ARG A 34 -8.08 6.09 -7.89
C ARG A 34 -9.56 6.46 -7.76
N GLY A 35 -9.83 7.74 -7.61
CA GLY A 35 -11.19 8.28 -7.54
C GLY A 35 -11.83 8.23 -6.15
N THR A 36 -11.04 7.85 -5.13
CA THR A 36 -11.41 7.86 -3.72
C THR A 36 -10.54 8.83 -2.92
N ASP A 37 -10.47 8.70 -1.62
CA ASP A 37 -9.72 9.57 -0.74
C ASP A 37 -9.15 8.81 0.49
N GLU A 38 -8.58 9.53 1.43
CA GLU A 38 -7.96 8.99 2.64
C GLU A 38 -8.92 8.27 3.60
N TYR A 39 -10.23 8.31 3.36
CA TYR A 39 -11.22 7.57 4.17
C TYR A 39 -11.46 6.15 3.66
N ASP A 40 -11.14 5.87 2.41
CA ASP A 40 -11.50 4.67 1.65
C ASP A 40 -11.14 3.35 2.36
N LEU A 41 -9.90 3.21 2.79
CA LEU A 41 -9.39 1.97 3.37
C LEU A 41 -9.52 1.88 4.91
N ILE A 42 -10.06 2.90 5.58
CA ILE A 42 -10.24 2.88 7.03
C ILE A 42 -11.14 1.73 7.47
N PRO A 43 -12.34 1.53 6.87
CA PRO A 43 -13.21 0.41 7.25
C PRO A 43 -12.56 -0.96 7.01
N LEU A 44 -11.75 -1.09 5.94
CA LEU A 44 -11.01 -2.30 5.66
C LEU A 44 -10.03 -2.62 6.80
N VAL A 45 -9.19 -1.64 7.19
CA VAL A 45 -8.19 -1.85 8.25
C VAL A 45 -8.88 -2.11 9.60
N GLU A 46 -9.99 -1.43 9.90
CA GLU A 46 -10.79 -1.68 11.12
C GLU A 46 -11.33 -3.11 11.16
N SER A 47 -11.79 -3.64 10.02
CA SER A 47 -12.33 -5.00 9.93
C SER A 47 -11.30 -6.10 10.19
N LEU A 48 -10.01 -5.82 10.05
CA LEU A 48 -8.93 -6.76 10.38
C LEU A 48 -8.82 -7.03 11.89
N GLY A 49 -9.36 -6.13 12.73
CA GLY A 49 -9.45 -6.34 14.19
C GLY A 49 -8.13 -6.24 14.94
N PHE A 50 -7.13 -5.55 14.37
CA PHE A 50 -5.84 -5.30 15.02
C PHE A 50 -5.79 -3.93 15.70
N ASP A 51 -5.06 -3.85 16.81
CA ASP A 51 -4.78 -2.59 17.52
C ASP A 51 -3.55 -1.92 16.90
N VAL A 52 -3.76 -1.15 15.83
CA VAL A 52 -2.70 -0.58 14.98
C VAL A 52 -2.76 0.95 14.94
N LEU A 53 -1.62 1.58 14.71
CA LEU A 53 -1.56 2.96 14.25
C LEU A 53 -1.87 2.96 12.75
N LEU A 54 -3.01 3.52 12.37
CA LEU A 54 -3.41 3.68 10.98
C LEU A 54 -3.09 5.08 10.49
N ILE A 55 -2.36 5.19 9.40
CA ILE A 55 -2.04 6.44 8.70
C ILE A 55 -2.56 6.30 7.28
N ALA A 56 -3.46 7.19 6.88
CA ALA A 56 -4.11 7.13 5.57
C ALA A 56 -3.83 8.43 4.79
N PRO A 57 -2.82 8.45 3.91
CA PRO A 57 -2.52 9.61 3.08
C PRO A 57 -3.54 9.76 1.94
N ARG A 58 -3.81 11.03 1.61
CA ARG A 58 -4.55 11.43 0.41
C ARG A 58 -3.59 11.53 -0.77
N ALA A 59 -3.95 10.94 -1.90
CA ALA A 59 -3.21 11.09 -3.15
C ALA A 59 -3.13 12.58 -3.57
N PRO A 60 -2.01 13.04 -4.18
CA PRO A 60 -1.76 14.47 -4.38
C PRO A 60 -2.56 15.12 -5.50
N ARG A 61 -3.20 14.36 -6.36
CA ARG A 61 -3.86 14.84 -7.58
C ARG A 61 -5.38 14.72 -7.47
N ILE A 62 -6.11 15.79 -7.85
CA ILE A 62 -7.57 15.70 -7.98
C ILE A 62 -7.90 14.83 -9.19
N PHE A 63 -8.81 13.87 -9.01
CA PHE A 63 -9.27 13.04 -10.11
C PHE A 63 -10.29 13.80 -10.95
N GLN A 64 -9.86 14.22 -12.17
CA GLN A 64 -10.61 15.17 -13.01
C GLN A 64 -11.91 14.62 -13.61
N VAL A 65 -12.05 13.31 -13.74
CA VAL A 65 -13.19 12.64 -14.42
C VAL A 65 -14.24 12.15 -13.41
N GLY A 66 -14.15 12.55 -12.15
CA GLY A 66 -15.04 12.09 -11.08
C GLY A 66 -14.82 12.82 -9.79
N ALA A 67 -15.13 12.17 -8.69
CA ALA A 67 -14.84 12.64 -7.34
C ALA A 67 -13.53 12.03 -6.83
N GLY A 68 -12.93 12.64 -5.78
CA GLY A 68 -11.78 12.11 -5.08
C GLY A 68 -10.44 12.43 -5.75
N TYR A 69 -9.46 11.56 -5.49
CA TYR A 69 -8.06 11.81 -5.79
C TYR A 69 -7.41 10.64 -6.54
N ALA A 70 -6.26 10.90 -7.17
CA ALA A 70 -5.47 9.92 -7.89
C ALA A 70 -3.99 10.07 -7.55
N TRP A 71 -3.26 8.96 -7.50
CA TRP A 71 -1.81 8.99 -7.31
C TRP A 71 -1.10 9.44 -8.58
N TYR A 72 -1.58 8.98 -9.74
CA TYR A 72 -0.99 9.31 -11.02
C TYR A 72 -2.05 9.27 -12.13
N ASP A 73 -1.75 9.94 -13.24
CA ASP A 73 -2.52 9.88 -14.47
C ASP A 73 -2.07 8.69 -15.33
N PHE A 74 -2.84 8.34 -16.34
CA PHE A 74 -2.46 7.35 -17.34
C PHE A 74 -2.15 8.03 -18.68
N SER A 75 -1.04 7.64 -19.33
CA SER A 75 -0.72 8.04 -20.70
C SER A 75 -1.44 7.17 -21.72
N GLU A 76 -1.54 5.87 -21.41
CA GLU A 76 -2.28 4.86 -22.13
C GLU A 76 -3.04 4.00 -21.09
N GLU A 77 -4.05 3.26 -21.54
CA GLU A 77 -4.82 2.43 -20.61
C GLU A 77 -3.92 1.44 -19.86
N GLY A 78 -3.98 1.51 -18.54
CA GLY A 78 -3.18 0.65 -17.64
C GLY A 78 -1.71 1.03 -17.47
N VAL A 79 -1.20 2.05 -18.18
CA VAL A 79 0.20 2.51 -18.07
C VAL A 79 0.27 3.83 -17.32
N PRO A 80 0.97 3.91 -16.17
CA PRO A 80 1.17 5.16 -15.44
C PRO A 80 1.86 6.23 -16.30
N GLU A 81 1.34 7.47 -16.29
CA GLU A 81 2.02 8.59 -16.90
C GLU A 81 3.30 8.91 -16.11
N PRO A 82 4.50 8.89 -16.76
CA PRO A 82 5.78 8.86 -16.03
C PRO A 82 6.02 10.05 -15.11
N ARG A 83 5.61 11.27 -15.51
CA ARG A 83 5.85 12.47 -14.72
C ARG A 83 5.02 12.47 -13.45
N SER A 84 3.71 12.32 -13.57
CA SER A 84 2.78 12.31 -12.44
C SER A 84 3.07 11.15 -11.48
N PHE A 85 3.45 9.99 -12.04
CA PHE A 85 3.84 8.82 -11.24
C PHE A 85 5.09 9.10 -10.40
N ASN A 86 6.17 9.59 -11.03
CA ASN A 86 7.43 9.89 -10.34
C ASN A 86 7.28 11.01 -9.29
N GLU A 87 6.50 12.05 -9.59
CA GLU A 87 6.18 13.12 -8.64
C GLU A 87 5.48 12.54 -7.40
N SER A 88 4.50 11.66 -7.58
CA SER A 88 3.77 11.03 -6.47
C SER A 88 4.62 10.04 -5.68
N VAL A 89 5.48 9.27 -6.33
CA VAL A 89 6.43 8.39 -5.65
C VAL A 89 7.37 9.20 -4.76
N LYS A 90 7.91 10.32 -5.27
CA LYS A 90 8.78 11.22 -4.49
C LYS A 90 8.06 11.81 -3.27
N LEU A 91 6.83 12.31 -3.46
CA LEU A 91 6.01 12.84 -2.35
C LEU A 91 5.71 11.77 -1.30
N LEU A 92 5.40 10.54 -1.73
CA LEU A 92 5.13 9.43 -0.81
C LEU A 92 6.39 8.99 -0.05
N GLN A 93 7.56 8.95 -0.71
CA GLN A 93 8.84 8.66 -0.03
C GLN A 93 9.14 9.71 1.06
N GLU A 94 8.99 10.99 0.71
CA GLU A 94 9.15 12.09 1.66
C GLU A 94 8.15 11.99 2.83
N PHE A 95 6.89 11.67 2.52
CA PHE A 95 5.84 11.43 3.51
C PHE A 95 6.20 10.31 4.48
N LEU A 96 6.66 9.17 3.99
CA LEU A 96 7.06 8.03 4.82
C LEU A 96 8.22 8.37 5.77
N LEU A 97 9.19 9.17 5.31
CA LEU A 97 10.27 9.68 6.17
C LEU A 97 9.73 10.61 7.28
N GLN A 98 8.78 11.50 6.96
CA GLN A 98 8.15 12.41 7.92
C GLN A 98 7.30 11.64 8.94
N VAL A 99 6.54 10.66 8.49
CA VAL A 99 5.71 9.76 9.30
C VAL A 99 6.56 9.00 10.32
N ARG A 100 7.70 8.44 9.91
CA ARG A 100 8.64 7.72 10.79
C ARG A 100 9.27 8.61 11.86
N ARG A 101 9.43 9.91 11.59
CA ARG A 101 9.97 10.87 12.56
C ARG A 101 8.91 11.46 13.48
N GLY A 102 7.68 11.55 13.00
CA GLY A 102 6.60 12.28 13.65
C GLY A 102 5.64 11.41 14.46
N TYR A 103 5.64 10.09 14.26
CA TYR A 103 4.78 9.16 14.99
C TYR A 103 5.59 8.05 15.66
N PRO A 104 5.10 7.50 16.78
CA PRO A 104 5.76 6.40 17.50
C PRO A 104 5.54 5.06 16.77
N ILE A 105 6.23 4.90 15.64
CA ILE A 105 6.18 3.72 14.79
C ILE A 105 7.19 2.68 15.29
N ASP A 106 6.80 1.41 15.25
CA ASP A 106 7.71 0.30 15.54
C ASP A 106 8.99 0.39 14.68
N PRO A 107 10.18 0.15 15.25
CA PRO A 107 11.46 0.23 14.51
C PRO A 107 11.55 -0.62 13.25
N ALA A 108 10.80 -1.72 13.16
CA ALA A 108 10.72 -2.52 11.94
C ALA A 108 9.97 -1.82 10.78
N GLY A 109 9.43 -0.63 11.04
CA GLY A 109 8.71 0.17 10.05
C GLY A 109 7.24 -0.20 9.87
N PRO A 110 6.51 0.56 9.02
CA PRO A 110 5.11 0.30 8.74
C PRO A 110 4.92 -0.85 7.74
N ILE A 111 3.72 -1.43 7.72
CA ILE A 111 3.19 -2.14 6.56
C ILE A 111 2.63 -1.09 5.60
N LEU A 112 3.01 -1.20 4.32
CA LEU A 112 2.42 -0.41 3.24
C LEU A 112 1.27 -1.21 2.63
N LEU A 113 0.05 -0.78 2.89
CA LEU A 113 -1.17 -1.42 2.38
C LEU A 113 -1.79 -0.53 1.31
N GLY A 114 -2.17 -1.11 0.18
CA GLY A 114 -2.85 -0.35 -0.87
C GLY A 114 -3.83 -1.18 -1.69
N PHE A 115 -4.79 -0.49 -2.27
CA PHE A 115 -5.74 -1.04 -3.24
C PHE A 115 -5.58 -0.35 -4.59
N SER A 116 -5.60 -1.11 -5.70
CA SER A 116 -5.56 -0.56 -7.05
C SER A 116 -4.32 0.34 -7.28
N GLN A 117 -4.49 1.62 -7.66
CA GLN A 117 -3.38 2.58 -7.73
C GLN A 117 -2.58 2.64 -6.42
N GLY A 118 -3.25 2.58 -5.28
CA GLY A 118 -2.59 2.55 -3.97
C GLY A 118 -1.72 1.31 -3.78
N ALA A 119 -2.09 0.15 -4.34
CA ALA A 119 -1.26 -1.05 -4.33
C ALA A 119 0.01 -0.88 -5.18
N VAL A 120 -0.11 -0.25 -6.35
CA VAL A 120 1.04 0.11 -7.19
C VAL A 120 1.99 1.06 -6.45
N MET A 121 1.44 2.05 -5.73
CA MET A 121 2.22 2.98 -4.90
C MET A 121 2.86 2.28 -3.70
N SER A 122 2.19 1.29 -3.08
CA SER A 122 2.78 0.46 -2.01
C SER A 122 4.01 -0.30 -2.50
N TYR A 123 3.92 -0.90 -3.68
CA TYR A 123 5.08 -1.53 -4.31
C TYR A 123 6.17 -0.49 -4.64
N ALA A 124 5.81 0.60 -5.33
CA ALA A 124 6.78 1.62 -5.71
C ALA A 124 7.56 2.14 -4.50
N ALA A 125 6.86 2.57 -3.44
CA ALA A 125 7.49 3.11 -2.26
C ALA A 125 8.28 2.05 -1.47
N GLY A 126 7.70 0.88 -1.26
CA GLY A 126 8.32 -0.19 -0.47
C GLY A 126 9.55 -0.80 -1.12
N LEU A 127 9.55 -0.96 -2.45
CA LEU A 127 10.68 -1.53 -3.17
C LEU A 127 11.85 -0.55 -3.39
N LEU A 128 11.61 0.75 -3.18
CA LEU A 128 12.67 1.76 -3.16
C LEU A 128 13.39 1.82 -1.81
N ASP A 129 12.73 1.45 -0.72
CA ASP A 129 13.31 1.48 0.64
C ASP A 129 12.83 0.29 1.49
N PRO A 130 13.14 -0.97 1.06
CA PRO A 130 12.58 -2.18 1.66
C PRO A 130 13.06 -2.44 3.09
N THR A 131 14.21 -1.90 3.48
CA THR A 131 14.77 -2.07 4.82
C THR A 131 14.06 -1.26 5.90
N HIS A 132 13.21 -0.33 5.50
CA HIS A 132 12.50 0.57 6.39
C HIS A 132 10.98 0.32 6.46
N ILE A 133 10.54 -0.81 5.95
CA ILE A 133 9.15 -1.27 6.02
C ILE A 133 9.09 -2.68 6.56
N ARG A 134 8.01 -3.00 7.26
CA ARG A 134 7.74 -4.35 7.78
C ARG A 134 7.23 -5.30 6.69
N GLY A 135 6.58 -4.78 5.68
CA GLY A 135 6.02 -5.56 4.58
C GLY A 135 5.10 -4.76 3.67
N ILE A 136 4.61 -5.43 2.64
CA ILE A 136 3.69 -4.85 1.65
C ILE A 136 2.41 -5.67 1.60
N VAL A 137 1.26 -4.99 1.57
CA VAL A 137 -0.05 -5.56 1.25
C VAL A 137 -0.56 -4.89 -0.02
N ALA A 138 -0.62 -5.64 -1.11
CA ALA A 138 -1.04 -5.16 -2.42
C ALA A 138 -2.34 -5.86 -2.86
N LEU A 139 -3.43 -5.11 -2.85
CA LEU A 139 -4.76 -5.59 -3.22
C LEU A 139 -5.08 -5.10 -4.64
N SER A 140 -5.19 -6.01 -5.60
CA SER A 140 -5.50 -5.73 -7.02
C SER A 140 -4.57 -4.67 -7.64
N GLY A 141 -3.25 -4.87 -7.52
CA GLY A 141 -2.23 -4.00 -8.10
C GLY A 141 -1.06 -4.79 -8.70
N TYR A 142 -0.02 -4.10 -9.12
CA TYR A 142 1.15 -4.69 -9.75
C TYR A 142 2.43 -3.91 -9.42
N VAL A 143 3.58 -4.57 -9.54
CA VAL A 143 4.91 -3.94 -9.43
C VAL A 143 5.17 -3.08 -10.67
N PRO A 144 5.44 -1.76 -10.52
CA PRO A 144 5.66 -0.86 -11.66
C PRO A 144 7.08 -1.02 -12.24
N ASN A 145 7.45 -2.24 -12.67
CA ASN A 145 8.78 -2.59 -13.16
C ASN A 145 9.18 -1.88 -14.47
N ARG A 146 8.20 -1.32 -15.20
CA ARG A 146 8.41 -0.58 -16.45
C ARG A 146 8.58 0.94 -16.24
N SER A 147 8.59 1.42 -15.00
CA SER A 147 8.58 2.86 -14.66
C SER A 147 9.97 3.48 -14.48
N ASN A 148 11.05 2.76 -14.74
CA ASN A 148 12.44 3.19 -14.51
C ASN A 148 12.74 3.60 -13.04
N LEU A 149 11.96 3.16 -12.07
CA LEU A 149 12.28 3.34 -10.66
C LEU A 149 13.52 2.53 -10.28
N PRO A 150 14.42 3.09 -9.46
CA PRO A 150 15.60 2.38 -8.98
C PRO A 150 15.26 1.38 -7.86
N ILE A 151 14.46 0.36 -8.21
CA ILE A 151 14.05 -0.69 -7.28
C ILE A 151 15.27 -1.43 -6.74
N LYS A 152 15.32 -1.63 -5.42
CA LYS A 152 16.42 -2.29 -4.73
C LYS A 152 16.19 -3.80 -4.68
N TRP A 153 16.26 -4.46 -5.83
CA TRP A 153 15.97 -5.89 -5.98
C TRP A 153 16.82 -6.78 -5.05
N ASP A 154 18.08 -6.42 -4.82
CA ASP A 154 19.00 -7.20 -3.99
C ASP A 154 18.66 -7.11 -2.49
N ASP A 155 17.89 -6.10 -2.06
CA ASP A 155 17.51 -5.88 -0.67
C ASP A 155 16.15 -6.52 -0.31
N LEU A 156 15.51 -7.26 -1.24
CA LEU A 156 14.16 -7.82 -1.04
C LEU A 156 14.15 -9.16 -0.32
N LYS A 157 15.31 -9.74 -0.03
CA LYS A 157 15.38 -11.06 0.59
C LYS A 157 14.61 -11.11 1.91
N GLY A 158 13.59 -11.97 1.94
CA GLY A 158 12.75 -12.18 3.13
C GLY A 158 11.68 -11.11 3.37
N LEU A 159 11.61 -10.05 2.53
CA LEU A 159 10.56 -9.02 2.66
C LEU A 159 9.17 -9.67 2.59
N PRO A 160 8.32 -9.54 3.64
CA PRO A 160 6.98 -10.08 3.64
C PRO A 160 6.09 -9.32 2.66
N VAL A 161 5.44 -10.04 1.75
CA VAL A 161 4.48 -9.46 0.81
C VAL A 161 3.21 -10.31 0.80
N PHE A 162 2.06 -9.68 1.03
CA PHE A 162 0.76 -10.23 0.73
C PHE A 162 0.22 -9.57 -0.52
N ALA A 163 -0.14 -10.36 -1.52
CA ALA A 163 -0.76 -9.88 -2.74
C ALA A 163 -2.05 -10.65 -3.02
N SER A 164 -3.09 -9.96 -3.45
CA SER A 164 -4.34 -10.57 -3.90
C SER A 164 -4.82 -9.99 -5.21
N HIS A 165 -5.50 -10.81 -6.03
CA HIS A 165 -6.02 -10.36 -7.32
C HIS A 165 -7.31 -11.08 -7.68
N GLY A 166 -8.21 -10.35 -8.37
CA GLY A 166 -9.41 -10.93 -8.96
C GLY A 166 -9.13 -11.60 -10.29
N LEU A 167 -9.62 -12.84 -10.48
CA LEU A 167 -9.51 -13.55 -11.75
C LEU A 167 -10.30 -12.89 -12.89
N TYR A 168 -11.29 -12.07 -12.52
CA TYR A 168 -12.17 -11.36 -13.45
C TYR A 168 -11.99 -9.84 -13.34
N ASP A 169 -10.78 -9.40 -12.94
CA ASP A 169 -10.45 -7.99 -12.86
C ASP A 169 -10.28 -7.41 -14.27
N GLU A 170 -11.25 -6.58 -14.68
CA GLU A 170 -11.27 -5.93 -15.99
C GLU A 170 -10.47 -4.62 -16.04
N LEU A 171 -10.08 -4.09 -14.87
CA LEU A 171 -9.31 -2.84 -14.78
C LEU A 171 -7.81 -3.09 -14.73
N ILE A 172 -7.37 -4.07 -13.96
CA ILE A 172 -5.98 -4.49 -13.85
C ILE A 172 -5.94 -6.01 -14.07
N PRO A 173 -5.52 -6.50 -15.24
CA PRO A 173 -5.47 -7.93 -15.53
C PRO A 173 -4.65 -8.71 -14.50
N VAL A 174 -5.14 -9.88 -14.08
CA VAL A 174 -4.49 -10.74 -13.07
C VAL A 174 -3.08 -11.15 -13.47
N GLU A 175 -2.78 -11.17 -14.77
CA GLU A 175 -1.45 -11.45 -15.34
C GLU A 175 -0.39 -10.49 -14.81
N LEU A 176 -0.72 -9.19 -14.63
CA LEU A 176 0.19 -8.20 -14.04
C LEU A 176 0.49 -8.50 -12.57
N GLY A 177 -0.49 -9.03 -11.84
CA GLY A 177 -0.30 -9.54 -10.48
C GLY A 177 0.65 -10.75 -10.45
N ARG A 178 0.45 -11.71 -11.35
CA ARG A 178 1.30 -12.92 -11.50
C ARG A 178 2.74 -12.55 -11.88
N GLU A 179 2.93 -11.64 -12.85
CA GLU A 179 4.25 -11.11 -13.23
C GLU A 179 4.95 -10.47 -12.02
N SER A 180 4.21 -9.66 -11.25
CA SER A 180 4.73 -9.00 -10.05
C SER A 180 5.23 -10.01 -9.01
N VAL A 181 4.44 -11.04 -8.77
CA VAL A 181 4.79 -12.13 -7.83
C VAL A 181 6.06 -12.85 -8.27
N ALA A 182 6.17 -13.18 -9.55
CA ALA A 182 7.35 -13.84 -10.09
C ALA A 182 8.62 -12.98 -9.91
N LEU A 183 8.54 -11.66 -10.18
CA LEU A 183 9.65 -10.73 -9.97
C LEU A 183 10.09 -10.69 -8.50
N LEU A 184 9.14 -10.56 -7.58
CA LEU A 184 9.40 -10.48 -6.15
C LEU A 184 9.99 -11.78 -5.59
N GLN A 185 9.46 -12.94 -5.99
CA GLN A 185 9.97 -14.25 -5.58
C GLN A 185 11.39 -14.47 -6.11
N ASN A 186 11.67 -14.09 -7.36
CA ASN A 186 13.01 -14.17 -7.94
C ASN A 186 14.04 -13.30 -7.19
N ALA A 187 13.58 -12.16 -6.64
CA ALA A 187 14.38 -11.30 -5.78
C ALA A 187 14.45 -11.77 -4.31
N GLY A 188 13.86 -12.92 -3.99
CA GLY A 188 13.93 -13.54 -2.66
C GLY A 188 12.93 -13.02 -1.64
N ALA A 189 11.93 -12.23 -2.04
CA ALA A 189 10.86 -11.79 -1.15
C ALA A 189 9.98 -12.97 -0.71
N ASN A 190 9.43 -12.89 0.51
CA ASN A 190 8.49 -13.86 1.06
C ASN A 190 7.06 -13.51 0.65
N VAL A 191 6.62 -14.03 -0.50
CA VAL A 191 5.35 -13.65 -1.13
C VAL A 191 4.25 -14.66 -0.83
N THR A 192 3.15 -14.20 -0.24
CA THR A 192 1.86 -14.89 -0.19
C THR A 192 0.97 -14.28 -1.27
N PHE A 193 0.67 -15.03 -2.33
CA PHE A 193 -0.21 -14.60 -3.40
C PHE A 193 -1.50 -15.41 -3.43
N LYS A 194 -2.64 -14.71 -3.56
CA LYS A 194 -3.97 -15.32 -3.59
C LYS A 194 -4.79 -14.75 -4.73
N GLU A 195 -5.37 -15.63 -5.53
CA GLU A 195 -6.31 -15.29 -6.59
C GLU A 195 -7.74 -15.67 -6.18
N TYR A 196 -8.70 -14.82 -6.52
CA TYR A 196 -10.10 -15.01 -6.13
C TYR A 196 -11.04 -14.88 -7.34
N ARG A 197 -12.17 -15.57 -7.30
CA ARG A 197 -13.24 -15.42 -8.31
C ARG A 197 -14.02 -14.13 -8.08
N MET A 198 -13.36 -13.01 -8.31
CA MET A 198 -13.90 -11.65 -8.13
C MET A 198 -13.38 -10.73 -9.23
N GLY A 199 -14.02 -9.57 -9.42
CA GLY A 199 -13.53 -8.47 -10.23
C GLY A 199 -12.54 -7.57 -9.47
N HIS A 200 -12.52 -6.27 -9.81
CA HIS A 200 -11.67 -5.27 -9.17
C HIS A 200 -12.24 -4.81 -7.82
N GLN A 201 -12.08 -5.62 -6.80
CA GLN A 201 -12.67 -5.38 -5.46
C GLN A 201 -11.91 -6.15 -4.37
N VAL A 202 -12.27 -5.89 -3.12
CA VAL A 202 -11.83 -6.67 -1.95
C VAL A 202 -13.02 -7.37 -1.35
N THR A 203 -12.94 -8.70 -1.16
CA THR A 203 -14.02 -9.52 -0.59
C THR A 203 -13.67 -9.99 0.83
N ASP A 204 -14.66 -10.53 1.55
CA ASP A 204 -14.45 -11.11 2.89
C ASP A 204 -13.43 -12.25 2.89
N ASP A 205 -13.29 -12.99 1.79
CA ASP A 205 -12.29 -14.03 1.64
C ASP A 205 -10.88 -13.44 1.62
N VAL A 206 -10.68 -12.32 0.92
CA VAL A 206 -9.41 -11.57 0.92
C VAL A 206 -9.09 -11.08 2.33
N LEU A 207 -10.08 -10.48 3.03
CA LEU A 207 -9.90 -9.96 4.39
C LEU A 207 -9.54 -11.06 5.38
N ARG A 208 -10.15 -12.23 5.27
CA ARG A 208 -9.85 -13.39 6.11
C ARG A 208 -8.40 -13.85 5.95
N GLU A 209 -7.95 -14.05 4.71
CA GLU A 209 -6.58 -14.48 4.41
C GLU A 209 -5.55 -13.42 4.81
N LEU A 210 -5.84 -12.13 4.54
CA LEU A 210 -5.00 -11.02 4.97
C LEU A 210 -4.87 -10.97 6.51
N THR A 211 -5.98 -11.18 7.23
CA THR A 211 -5.97 -11.23 8.70
C THR A 211 -5.08 -12.36 9.23
N ILE A 212 -5.13 -13.53 8.61
CA ILE A 212 -4.29 -14.68 8.97
C ILE A 212 -2.81 -14.33 8.73
N TRP A 213 -2.50 -13.76 7.57
CA TRP A 213 -1.13 -13.36 7.20
C TRP A 213 -0.57 -12.31 8.16
N MET A 214 -1.35 -11.26 8.46
CA MET A 214 -0.93 -10.20 9.39
C MET A 214 -0.68 -10.72 10.80
N ARG A 215 -1.47 -11.68 11.29
CA ARG A 215 -1.21 -12.34 12.59
C ARG A 215 0.16 -13.03 12.64
N GLY A 216 0.67 -13.49 11.51
CA GLY A 216 2.02 -14.04 11.41
C GLY A 216 3.12 -13.00 11.61
N LEU A 217 2.88 -11.75 11.25
CA LEU A 217 3.84 -10.64 11.40
C LEU A 217 3.80 -9.97 12.79
N LEU A 218 2.72 -10.18 13.54
CA LEU A 218 2.54 -9.63 14.90
C LEU A 218 3.16 -10.50 16.01
N ARG A 219 3.68 -11.67 15.65
CA ARG A 219 4.37 -12.60 16.55
C ARG A 219 5.86 -12.31 16.57
#